data_d1864234dbf3e5db079ccc83e939bc5b
#
_entry.id   d1864234dbf3e5db079ccc83e939bc5b
#
_cell.length_a   1.000
_cell.length_b   1.000
_cell.length_c   1.000
_cell.angle_alpha   90.00
_cell.angle_beta   90.00
_cell.angle_gamma   90.00
#
_symmetry.space_group_name_H-M   'P 1'
#
loop_
_entity.id
_entity.type
_entity.pdbx_description
1 polymer ?
#
loop_
_entity_poly.entity_id
_entity_poly.type
_entity_poly.pdbx_seq_one_letter_code
_entity_poly.pdbx_strand_id
1 'polypeptide(L)'
;MKKGIIFDMDGTLWDSAAEVAESWNETVKRAGYDRKPITVKDIQSVMGKTMDVIARILFPDLEEGERQKLLAQCGEEENDYLRIHGATLYPDIRRTMEQLKKKYHLYIVSNCQSGYIEAFLDYYKLHDLIEDTECYGNNEKSKGENIALLYRRNALDDAVYVGDIQGDYDASTVSYTHLRAHE
;
A
#
# COMPACT_ATOMS: atom_id res chain seq x y z
N MET A 1 20.72 8.99 -17.67
CA MET A 1 20.27 7.75 -16.98
C MET A 1 19.20 8.14 -15.96
N LYS A 2 17.97 7.68 -16.18
CA LYS A 2 16.84 7.93 -15.27
C LYS A 2 16.82 6.86 -14.19
N LYS A 3 17.24 7.20 -12.98
CA LYS A 3 17.30 6.26 -11.84
C LYS A 3 16.12 6.45 -10.92
N GLY A 4 15.42 5.37 -10.61
CA GLY A 4 14.25 5.35 -9.75
C GLY A 4 14.49 4.75 -8.37
N ILE A 5 13.71 5.21 -7.38
CA ILE A 5 13.50 4.52 -6.12
C ILE A 5 12.01 4.28 -6.01
N ILE A 6 11.62 3.02 -5.86
CA ILE A 6 10.24 2.60 -5.75
C ILE A 6 10.03 2.11 -4.31
N PHE A 7 9.10 2.71 -3.59
CA PHE A 7 8.80 2.39 -2.20
C PHE A 7 7.55 1.51 -2.09
N ASP A 8 7.55 0.58 -1.16
CA ASP A 8 6.33 0.09 -0.57
C ASP A 8 5.73 1.14 0.38
N MET A 9 4.54 0.87 0.88
CA MET A 9 3.81 1.78 1.78
C MET A 9 3.89 1.34 3.24
N ASP A 10 3.07 0.35 3.59
CA ASP A 10 2.86 -0.10 4.95
C ASP A 10 4.10 -0.85 5.47
N GLY A 11 4.61 -0.45 6.63
CA GLY A 11 5.85 -0.96 7.18
C GLY A 11 7.13 -0.28 6.63
N THR A 12 7.00 0.49 5.52
CA THR A 12 8.13 1.17 4.87
C THR A 12 8.05 2.69 5.00
N LEU A 13 6.93 3.31 4.64
CA LEU A 13 6.73 4.76 4.72
C LEU A 13 5.95 5.17 5.97
N TRP A 14 4.99 4.37 6.38
CA TRP A 14 4.14 4.61 7.55
C TRP A 14 3.69 3.30 8.22
N ASP A 15 3.15 3.42 9.43
CA ASP A 15 2.37 2.39 10.11
C ASP A 15 0.92 2.87 10.20
N SER A 16 0.03 2.22 9.49
CA SER A 16 -1.41 2.53 9.41
C SER A 16 -2.28 1.53 10.17
N ALA A 17 -1.68 0.52 10.81
CA ALA A 17 -2.42 -0.61 11.35
C ALA A 17 -3.50 -0.23 12.38
N ALA A 18 -3.26 0.80 13.19
CA ALA A 18 -4.21 1.25 14.20
C ALA A 18 -5.42 1.94 13.55
N GLU A 19 -5.17 2.85 12.64
CA GLU A 19 -6.19 3.64 11.94
C GLU A 19 -7.04 2.76 11.00
N VAL A 20 -6.40 1.81 10.33
CA VAL A 20 -7.09 0.80 9.51
C VAL A 20 -8.02 -0.06 10.38
N ALA A 21 -7.53 -0.56 11.54
CA ALA A 21 -8.35 -1.34 12.46
C ALA A 21 -9.56 -0.55 12.96
N GLU A 22 -9.40 0.74 13.27
CA GLU A 22 -10.47 1.61 13.72
C GLU A 22 -11.51 1.81 12.62
N SER A 23 -11.10 2.24 11.43
CA SER A 23 -11.96 2.46 10.28
C SER A 23 -12.76 1.19 9.91
N TRP A 24 -12.08 0.04 9.81
CA TRP A 24 -12.74 -1.21 9.44
C TRP A 24 -13.74 -1.68 10.50
N ASN A 25 -13.46 -1.49 11.80
CA ASN A 25 -14.41 -1.82 12.86
C ASN A 25 -15.69 -0.98 12.77
N GLU A 26 -15.58 0.30 12.45
CA GLU A 26 -16.74 1.15 12.24
C GLU A 26 -17.58 0.70 11.03
N THR A 27 -16.93 0.40 9.92
CA THR A 27 -17.56 -0.08 8.69
C THR A 27 -18.26 -1.42 8.91
N VAL A 28 -17.58 -2.38 9.53
CA VAL A 28 -18.10 -3.72 9.86
C VAL A 28 -19.33 -3.62 10.76
N LYS A 29 -19.27 -2.74 11.77
CA LYS A 29 -20.40 -2.49 12.67
C LYS A 29 -21.61 -1.90 11.93
N ARG A 30 -21.40 -0.94 11.05
CA ARG A 30 -22.49 -0.34 10.23
C ARG A 30 -23.08 -1.34 9.24
N ALA A 31 -22.25 -2.21 8.69
CA ALA A 31 -22.70 -3.29 7.81
C ALA A 31 -23.51 -4.39 8.53
N GLY A 32 -23.54 -4.36 9.87
CA GLY A 32 -24.28 -5.32 10.68
C GLY A 32 -23.65 -6.72 10.74
N TYR A 33 -22.36 -6.82 10.40
CA TYR A 33 -21.65 -8.10 10.50
C TYR A 33 -21.18 -8.33 11.93
N ASP A 34 -21.75 -9.35 12.58
CA ASP A 34 -21.45 -9.68 13.97
C ASP A 34 -20.14 -10.46 14.08
N ARG A 35 -19.10 -9.79 14.56
CA ARG A 35 -17.78 -10.41 14.82
C ARG A 35 -17.08 -9.71 15.98
N LYS A 36 -16.04 -10.38 16.50
CA LYS A 36 -15.10 -9.73 17.42
C LYS A 36 -14.39 -8.56 16.71
N PRO A 37 -14.13 -7.45 17.42
CA PRO A 37 -13.40 -6.33 16.83
C PRO A 37 -12.07 -6.77 16.20
N ILE A 38 -11.78 -6.20 15.05
CA ILE A 38 -10.49 -6.35 14.37
C ILE A 38 -9.44 -5.62 15.21
N THR A 39 -8.39 -6.31 15.60
CA THR A 39 -7.30 -5.73 16.39
C THR A 39 -6.17 -5.21 15.49
N VAL A 40 -5.33 -4.33 16.03
CA VAL A 40 -4.11 -3.89 15.34
C VAL A 40 -3.25 -5.08 14.93
N LYS A 41 -3.16 -6.12 15.76
CA LYS A 41 -2.42 -7.35 15.44
C LYS A 41 -3.04 -8.13 14.27
N ASP A 42 -4.36 -8.13 14.15
CA ASP A 42 -5.02 -8.77 13.01
C ASP A 42 -4.64 -8.04 11.72
N ILE A 43 -4.67 -6.71 11.70
CA ILE A 43 -4.24 -5.91 10.55
C ILE A 43 -2.76 -6.15 10.24
N GLN A 44 -1.87 -6.06 11.22
CA GLN A 44 -0.44 -6.32 11.03
C GLN A 44 -0.16 -7.71 10.46
N SER A 45 -0.94 -8.72 10.82
CA SER A 45 -0.77 -10.10 10.32
C SER A 45 -1.12 -10.26 8.84
N VAL A 46 -1.89 -9.34 8.27
CA VAL A 46 -2.35 -9.37 6.87
C VAL A 46 -1.74 -8.27 6.00
N MET A 47 -1.04 -7.30 6.58
CA MET A 47 -0.37 -6.24 5.83
C MET A 47 0.55 -6.78 4.73
N GLY A 48 0.61 -6.06 3.61
CA GLY A 48 1.37 -6.46 2.43
C GLY A 48 0.70 -7.53 1.56
N LYS A 49 -0.40 -8.15 2.01
CA LYS A 49 -1.21 -9.06 1.19
C LYS A 49 -2.15 -8.28 0.28
N THR A 50 -2.67 -8.94 -0.77
CA THR A 50 -3.71 -8.36 -1.61
C THR A 50 -5.05 -8.31 -0.88
N MET A 51 -5.90 -7.36 -1.24
CA MET A 51 -7.17 -7.09 -0.54
C MET A 51 -8.11 -8.31 -0.48
N ASP A 52 -8.15 -9.11 -1.54
CA ASP A 52 -8.94 -10.35 -1.59
C ASP A 52 -8.44 -11.40 -0.57
N VAL A 53 -7.14 -11.52 -0.39
CA VAL A 53 -6.53 -12.41 0.63
C VAL A 53 -6.82 -11.90 2.03
N ILE A 54 -6.70 -10.59 2.26
CA ILE A 54 -7.04 -9.94 3.54
C ILE A 54 -8.51 -10.24 3.91
N ALA A 55 -9.43 -10.06 2.97
CA ALA A 55 -10.85 -10.29 3.20
C ALA A 55 -11.17 -11.75 3.58
N ARG A 56 -10.52 -12.72 2.91
CA ARG A 56 -10.70 -14.15 3.25
C ARG A 56 -10.19 -14.49 4.65
N ILE A 57 -9.12 -13.85 5.09
CA ILE A 57 -8.57 -14.06 6.44
C ILE A 57 -9.44 -13.41 7.51
N LEU A 58 -9.86 -12.16 7.28
CA LEU A 58 -10.58 -11.39 8.28
C LEU A 58 -12.10 -11.68 8.31
N PHE A 59 -12.67 -12.13 7.20
CA PHE A 59 -14.12 -12.43 7.07
C PHE A 59 -14.36 -13.85 6.53
N PRO A 60 -13.84 -14.90 7.21
CA PRO A 60 -13.90 -16.27 6.70
C PRO A 60 -15.31 -16.82 6.58
N ASP A 61 -16.24 -16.36 7.42
CA ASP A 61 -17.60 -16.86 7.53
C ASP A 61 -18.56 -16.23 6.51
N LEU A 62 -18.13 -15.18 5.78
CA LEU A 62 -18.95 -14.55 4.75
C LEU A 62 -18.88 -15.29 3.42
N GLU A 63 -20.02 -15.38 2.74
CA GLU A 63 -20.07 -15.80 1.35
C GLU A 63 -19.30 -14.81 0.45
N GLU A 64 -18.77 -15.29 -0.68
CA GLU A 64 -17.85 -14.50 -1.53
C GLU A 64 -18.45 -13.16 -1.94
N GLY A 65 -19.74 -13.13 -2.35
CA GLY A 65 -20.38 -11.88 -2.78
C GLY A 65 -20.57 -10.86 -1.66
N GLU A 66 -20.87 -11.31 -0.44
CA GLU A 66 -21.00 -10.45 0.73
C GLU A 66 -19.63 -9.95 1.19
N ARG A 67 -18.64 -10.83 1.16
CA ARG A 67 -17.24 -10.52 1.49
C ARG A 67 -16.69 -9.43 0.57
N GLN A 68 -16.92 -9.52 -0.74
CA GLN A 68 -16.49 -8.52 -1.71
C GLN A 68 -17.14 -7.15 -1.49
N LYS A 69 -18.46 -7.14 -1.16
CA LYS A 69 -19.15 -5.88 -0.84
C LYS A 69 -18.59 -5.23 0.42
N LEU A 70 -18.39 -6.01 1.49
CA LEU A 70 -17.85 -5.50 2.74
C LEU A 70 -16.43 -5.01 2.56
N LEU A 71 -15.60 -5.75 1.79
CA LEU A 71 -14.23 -5.34 1.47
C LEU A 71 -14.19 -4.02 0.72
N ALA A 72 -15.02 -3.87 -0.32
CA ALA A 72 -15.08 -2.63 -1.09
C ALA A 72 -15.46 -1.44 -0.20
N GLN A 73 -16.47 -1.62 0.67
CA GLN A 73 -16.89 -0.60 1.61
C GLN A 73 -15.79 -0.28 2.63
N CYS A 74 -15.11 -1.28 3.19
CA CYS A 74 -14.00 -1.07 4.10
C CYS A 74 -12.87 -0.27 3.42
N GLY A 75 -12.50 -0.62 2.19
CA GLY A 75 -11.42 0.08 1.49
C GLY A 75 -11.77 1.53 1.11
N GLU A 76 -13.02 1.80 0.71
CA GLU A 76 -13.46 3.16 0.38
C GLU A 76 -13.48 4.05 1.63
N GLU A 77 -14.10 3.57 2.72
CA GLU A 77 -14.19 4.32 3.97
C GLU A 77 -12.83 4.49 4.66
N GLU A 78 -11.96 3.51 4.55
CA GLU A 78 -10.57 3.59 5.01
C GLU A 78 -9.80 4.69 4.28
N ASN A 79 -9.92 4.79 2.96
CA ASN A 79 -9.28 5.86 2.20
C ASN A 79 -9.74 7.25 2.68
N ASP A 80 -11.04 7.42 2.94
CA ASP A 80 -11.59 8.68 3.44
C ASP A 80 -11.15 8.96 4.87
N TYR A 81 -11.14 7.94 5.72
CA TYR A 81 -10.63 8.04 7.08
C TYR A 81 -9.16 8.50 7.12
N LEU A 82 -8.31 7.85 6.33
CA LEU A 82 -6.88 8.16 6.27
C LEU A 82 -6.59 9.53 5.65
N ARG A 83 -7.42 10.03 4.72
CA ARG A 83 -7.29 11.41 4.22
C ARG A 83 -7.51 12.46 5.30
N ILE A 84 -8.36 12.14 6.29
CA ILE A 84 -8.72 13.08 7.38
C ILE A 84 -7.78 12.96 8.57
N HIS A 85 -7.47 11.73 8.97
CA HIS A 85 -6.77 11.43 10.21
C HIS A 85 -5.28 11.12 10.00
N GLY A 86 -4.90 10.67 8.80
CA GLY A 86 -3.57 10.13 8.53
C GLY A 86 -3.31 8.82 9.25
N ALA A 87 -2.04 8.51 9.47
CA ALA A 87 -1.56 7.41 10.28
C ALA A 87 -0.17 7.79 10.84
N THR A 88 0.63 6.83 11.32
CA THR A 88 1.95 7.14 11.88
C THR A 88 3.02 7.12 10.78
N LEU A 89 3.45 8.28 10.31
CA LEU A 89 4.59 8.40 9.40
C LEU A 89 5.89 7.99 10.11
N TYR A 90 6.72 7.17 9.49
CA TYR A 90 8.02 6.84 10.08
C TYR A 90 8.93 8.07 10.17
N PRO A 91 9.87 8.09 11.11
CA PRO A 91 10.76 9.23 11.32
C PRO A 91 11.51 9.64 10.05
N ASP A 92 11.63 10.93 9.82
CA ASP A 92 12.41 11.53 8.73
C ASP A 92 11.99 11.18 7.29
N ILE A 93 10.85 10.51 7.05
CA ILE A 93 10.41 10.10 5.71
C ILE A 93 10.38 11.31 4.74
N ARG A 94 9.68 12.39 5.09
CA ARG A 94 9.64 13.59 4.23
C ARG A 94 11.03 14.10 3.89
N ARG A 95 11.86 14.32 4.92
CA ARG A 95 13.23 14.81 4.74
C ARG A 95 14.07 13.88 3.87
N THR A 96 13.94 12.57 4.07
CA THR A 96 14.62 11.55 3.28
C THR A 96 14.19 11.62 1.82
N MET A 97 12.89 11.65 1.54
CA MET A 97 12.37 11.78 0.16
C MET A 97 12.86 13.08 -0.51
N GLU A 98 12.82 14.21 0.19
CA GLU A 98 13.32 15.49 -0.33
C GLU A 98 14.82 15.45 -0.70
N GLN A 99 15.63 14.71 0.08
CA GLN A 99 17.03 14.52 -0.25
C GLN A 99 17.23 13.55 -1.43
N LEU A 100 16.50 12.45 -1.44
CA LEU A 100 16.56 11.44 -2.51
C LEU A 100 16.10 12.03 -3.85
N LYS A 101 15.04 12.82 -3.87
CA LYS A 101 14.49 13.46 -5.08
C LYS A 101 15.51 14.34 -5.81
N LYS A 102 16.53 14.85 -5.12
CA LYS A 102 17.60 15.63 -5.77
C LYS A 102 18.44 14.83 -6.76
N LYS A 103 18.40 13.50 -6.68
CA LYS A 103 19.25 12.59 -7.49
C LYS A 103 18.47 11.46 -8.15
N TYR A 104 17.27 11.15 -7.64
CA TYR A 104 16.46 10.02 -8.05
C TYR A 104 15.03 10.45 -8.32
N HIS A 105 14.35 9.67 -9.13
CA HIS A 105 12.91 9.77 -9.36
C HIS A 105 12.20 8.84 -8.37
N LEU A 106 11.22 9.33 -7.62
CA LEU A 106 10.59 8.60 -6.53
C LEU A 106 9.19 8.11 -6.95
N TYR A 107 8.90 6.87 -6.57
CA TYR A 107 7.69 6.14 -6.96
C TYR A 107 7.14 5.35 -5.77
N ILE A 108 5.86 4.96 -5.84
CA ILE A 108 5.25 4.05 -4.87
C ILE A 108 4.57 2.91 -5.62
N VAL A 109 4.78 1.66 -5.15
CA VAL A 109 4.03 0.47 -5.59
C VAL A 109 3.63 -0.35 -4.37
N SER A 110 2.33 -0.59 -4.19
CA SER A 110 1.77 -1.32 -3.06
C SER A 110 0.71 -2.35 -3.46
N ASN A 111 0.39 -3.29 -2.58
CA ASN A 111 -0.72 -4.25 -2.74
C ASN A 111 -2.07 -3.72 -2.23
N CYS A 112 -2.18 -2.44 -1.94
CA CYS A 112 -3.39 -1.81 -1.42
C CYS A 112 -4.51 -1.66 -2.46
N GLN A 113 -5.68 -1.22 -2.00
CA GLN A 113 -6.80 -0.80 -2.83
C GLN A 113 -6.50 0.51 -3.58
N SER A 114 -7.25 0.76 -4.63
CA SER A 114 -7.23 2.06 -5.34
C SER A 114 -7.64 3.20 -4.39
N GLY A 115 -6.94 4.33 -4.46
CA GLY A 115 -7.19 5.51 -3.61
C GLY A 115 -6.41 5.57 -2.30
N TYR A 116 -5.78 4.47 -1.88
CA TYR A 116 -5.01 4.39 -0.63
C TYR A 116 -3.71 5.19 -0.68
N ILE A 117 -2.95 5.05 -1.77
CA ILE A 117 -1.72 5.82 -1.98
C ILE A 117 -2.05 7.31 -2.06
N GLU A 118 -3.13 7.66 -2.75
CA GLU A 118 -3.62 9.03 -2.87
C GLU A 118 -4.01 9.59 -1.50
N ALA A 119 -4.66 8.82 -0.64
CA ALA A 119 -4.99 9.24 0.73
C ALA A 119 -3.74 9.59 1.55
N PHE A 120 -2.68 8.77 1.44
CA PHE A 120 -1.39 9.05 2.05
C PHE A 120 -0.76 10.34 1.50
N LEU A 121 -0.71 10.47 0.17
CA LEU A 121 -0.11 11.64 -0.49
C LEU A 121 -0.87 12.93 -0.16
N ASP A 122 -2.21 12.87 -0.10
CA ASP A 122 -3.09 13.98 0.24
C ASP A 122 -2.84 14.47 1.68
N TYR A 123 -2.86 13.54 2.64
CA TYR A 123 -2.70 13.88 4.06
C TYR A 123 -1.34 14.50 4.35
N TYR A 124 -0.26 13.86 3.89
CA TYR A 124 1.10 14.34 4.13
C TYR A 124 1.59 15.38 3.13
N LYS A 125 0.79 15.71 2.11
CA LYS A 125 1.15 16.67 1.04
C LYS A 125 2.47 16.30 0.37
N LEU A 126 2.57 15.06 -0.09
CA LEU A 126 3.79 14.49 -0.69
C LEU A 126 3.70 14.35 -2.22
N HIS A 127 2.62 14.81 -2.86
CA HIS A 127 2.44 14.70 -4.31
C HIS A 127 3.58 15.29 -5.13
N ASP A 128 4.20 16.35 -4.63
CA ASP A 128 5.34 16.99 -5.29
C ASP A 128 6.63 16.16 -5.23
N LEU A 129 6.70 15.15 -4.36
CA LEU A 129 7.88 14.28 -4.20
C LEU A 129 7.78 12.99 -5.02
N ILE A 130 6.57 12.50 -5.29
CA ILE A 130 6.33 11.24 -5.98
C ILE A 130 5.89 11.50 -7.43
N GLU A 131 6.56 10.86 -8.40
CA GLU A 131 6.28 11.09 -9.82
C GLU A 131 5.15 10.20 -10.35
N ASP A 132 5.05 8.96 -9.86
CA ASP A 132 4.06 8.02 -10.32
C ASP A 132 3.81 6.93 -9.26
N THR A 133 2.64 6.32 -9.31
CA THR A 133 2.22 5.30 -8.36
C THR A 133 1.49 4.16 -9.06
N GLU A 134 1.52 2.96 -8.45
CA GLU A 134 0.71 1.85 -8.91
C GLU A 134 0.31 0.96 -7.72
N CYS A 135 -0.87 0.36 -7.80
CA CYS A 135 -1.31 -0.57 -6.78
C CYS A 135 -2.16 -1.73 -7.35
N TYR A 136 -2.33 -2.77 -6.53
CA TYR A 136 -3.17 -3.93 -6.86
C TYR A 136 -4.61 -3.50 -7.21
N GLY A 137 -5.18 -2.59 -6.44
CA GLY A 137 -6.55 -2.13 -6.62
C GLY A 137 -6.84 -1.42 -7.94
N ASN A 138 -5.81 -0.95 -8.65
CA ASN A 138 -5.99 -0.29 -9.95
C ASN A 138 -6.16 -1.29 -11.11
N ASN A 139 -5.58 -2.49 -11.02
CA ASN A 139 -5.46 -3.38 -12.19
C ASN A 139 -5.39 -4.88 -11.86
N GLU A 140 -5.49 -5.25 -10.59
CA GLU A 140 -5.43 -6.63 -10.06
C GLU A 140 -4.15 -7.41 -10.40
N LYS A 141 -3.07 -6.69 -10.75
CA LYS A 141 -1.77 -7.30 -11.02
C LYS A 141 -0.96 -7.46 -9.74
N SER A 142 -0.12 -8.49 -9.72
CA SER A 142 0.84 -8.70 -8.63
C SER A 142 1.78 -7.51 -8.45
N LYS A 143 2.33 -7.37 -7.25
CA LYS A 143 3.31 -6.30 -6.94
C LYS A 143 4.48 -6.30 -7.93
N GLY A 144 5.01 -7.47 -8.28
CA GLY A 144 6.10 -7.58 -9.26
C GLY A 144 5.72 -7.10 -10.66
N GLU A 145 4.50 -7.42 -11.14
CA GLU A 145 3.99 -6.92 -12.42
C GLU A 145 3.79 -5.40 -12.38
N ASN A 146 3.30 -4.87 -11.26
CA ASN A 146 3.12 -3.42 -11.06
C ASN A 146 4.45 -2.67 -10.99
N ILE A 147 5.47 -3.23 -10.34
CA ILE A 147 6.84 -2.70 -10.38
C ILE A 147 7.35 -2.65 -11.84
N ALA A 148 7.22 -3.75 -12.58
CA ALA A 148 7.65 -3.82 -13.96
C ALA A 148 6.86 -2.86 -14.89
N LEU A 149 5.55 -2.70 -14.64
CA LEU A 149 4.70 -1.76 -15.36
C LEU A 149 5.16 -0.32 -15.15
N LEU A 150 5.33 0.09 -13.89
CA LEU A 150 5.78 1.43 -13.50
C LEU A 150 7.19 1.71 -14.06
N TYR A 151 8.10 0.75 -13.96
CA TYR A 151 9.47 0.85 -14.51
C TYR A 151 9.46 1.16 -16.01
N ARG A 152 8.67 0.40 -16.80
CA ARG A 152 8.54 0.60 -18.24
C ARG A 152 7.83 1.92 -18.59
N ARG A 153 6.71 2.21 -17.92
CA ARG A 153 5.89 3.40 -18.15
C ARG A 153 6.69 4.70 -17.94
N ASN A 154 7.61 4.67 -16.99
CA ASN A 154 8.46 5.82 -16.68
C ASN A 154 9.81 5.80 -17.38
N ALA A 155 10.09 4.83 -18.26
CA ALA A 155 11.35 4.69 -18.98
C ALA A 155 12.59 4.77 -18.06
N LEU A 156 12.56 4.01 -16.95
CA LEU A 156 13.67 3.96 -16.01
C LEU A 156 14.82 3.15 -16.60
N ASP A 157 16.05 3.62 -16.41
CA ASP A 157 17.28 2.91 -16.78
C ASP A 157 17.76 1.97 -15.67
N ASP A 158 17.47 2.34 -14.41
CA ASP A 158 17.84 1.59 -13.21
C ASP A 158 16.87 1.95 -12.09
N ALA A 159 16.55 1.00 -11.18
CA ALA A 159 15.72 1.29 -10.04
C ALA A 159 16.07 0.39 -8.83
N VAL A 160 15.75 0.89 -7.64
CA VAL A 160 15.79 0.16 -6.38
C VAL A 160 14.38 0.08 -5.83
N TYR A 161 13.97 -1.08 -5.34
CA TYR A 161 12.75 -1.25 -4.57
C TYR A 161 13.08 -1.29 -3.09
N VAL A 162 12.35 -0.53 -2.28
CA VAL A 162 12.49 -0.46 -0.82
C VAL A 162 11.20 -0.96 -0.20
N GLY A 163 11.28 -2.00 0.62
CA GLY A 163 10.16 -2.62 1.32
C GLY A 163 10.63 -3.35 2.56
N ASP A 164 9.72 -3.86 3.38
CA ASP A 164 9.98 -4.39 4.71
C ASP A 164 9.66 -5.88 4.90
N ILE A 165 9.04 -6.52 3.90
CA ILE A 165 8.67 -7.94 3.97
C ILE A 165 9.36 -8.79 2.89
N GLN A 166 9.44 -10.10 3.12
CA GLN A 166 9.97 -11.06 2.12
C GLN A 166 9.24 -10.97 0.78
N GLY A 167 7.93 -10.68 0.78
CA GLY A 167 7.14 -10.50 -0.43
C GLY A 167 7.62 -9.35 -1.32
N ASP A 168 8.22 -8.31 -0.75
CA ASP A 168 8.81 -7.18 -1.48
C ASP A 168 10.08 -7.59 -2.21
N TYR A 169 10.93 -8.35 -1.52
CA TYR A 169 12.12 -8.95 -2.13
C TYR A 169 11.74 -9.85 -3.30
N ASP A 170 10.80 -10.77 -3.09
CA ASP A 170 10.35 -11.71 -4.11
C ASP A 170 9.75 -10.97 -5.32
N ALA A 171 8.90 -9.95 -5.09
CA ALA A 171 8.31 -9.12 -6.13
C ALA A 171 9.36 -8.35 -6.94
N SER A 172 10.38 -7.83 -6.29
CA SER A 172 11.47 -7.10 -6.96
C SER A 172 12.32 -8.00 -7.84
N THR A 173 12.54 -9.27 -7.44
CA THR A 173 13.34 -10.24 -8.22
C THR A 173 12.60 -10.77 -9.44
N VAL A 174 11.27 -10.91 -9.38
CA VAL A 174 10.44 -11.37 -10.50
C VAL A 174 10.28 -10.32 -11.59
N SER A 175 10.42 -9.04 -11.27
CA SER A 175 10.19 -7.94 -12.21
C SER A 175 11.24 -7.79 -13.34
N TYR A 176 12.17 -8.73 -13.47
CA TYR A 176 13.17 -8.84 -14.56
C TYR A 176 13.76 -7.51 -15.03
N THR A 177 14.50 -6.86 -14.21
CA THR A 177 15.49 -5.87 -14.64
C THR A 177 16.24 -5.38 -13.42
N HIS A 178 17.50 -5.09 -13.47
CA HIS A 178 18.42 -4.42 -12.56
C HIS A 178 17.90 -3.84 -11.22
N LEU A 179 16.78 -4.38 -10.70
CA LEU A 179 16.18 -4.01 -9.41
C LEU A 179 17.04 -4.62 -8.29
N ARG A 180 17.49 -3.78 -7.39
CA ARG A 180 18.12 -4.19 -6.14
C ARG A 180 17.12 -4.03 -5.02
N ALA A 181 16.81 -5.12 -4.33
CA ALA A 181 16.07 -5.05 -3.07
C ALA A 181 17.06 -4.65 -1.96
N HIS A 182 16.63 -3.74 -1.09
CA HIS A 182 17.27 -3.44 0.17
C HIS A 182 16.23 -3.64 1.27
N GLU A 183 16.57 -4.48 2.24
CA GLU A 183 15.86 -4.64 3.49
C GLU A 183 16.16 -3.47 4.43
#